data_ccce7345df5e64b826e785f428960835
#
_entry.id   ccce7345df5e64b826e785f428960835
#
_cell.length_a   1.000
_cell.length_b   1.000
_cell.length_c   1.000
_cell.angle_alpha   90.00
_cell.angle_beta   90.00
_cell.angle_gamma   90.00
#
_symmetry.space_group_name_H-M   'P 1'
#
loop_
_entity.id
_entity.type
_entity.pdbx_description
1 polymer ?
#
loop_
_entity_poly.entity_id
_entity_poly.type
_entity_poly.pdbx_seq_one_letter_code
_entity_poly.pdbx_strand_id
1 'polypeptide(L)'
;MPQPTHGISTTATIALILILFIALFPDLFHLVWTLPFSLLRFSYPSPPQPDCPPTPIQQPAATMSWFQKQFTLPAKARGSYLITDQVVTAMPEIRGYKVGLLNLFVQHTSCALSLNENWDSDVREDMSDALDRIAPAEGPKGEALYRHDAEGPDDMPAHIKSALIGASVTIPIKDGKLATGTWQGIWYLEFRASKHQRRIMATIQGEKA
;
A
#
# COMPACT_ATOMS: atom_id res chain seq x y z
N MET A 1 9.58 -3.27 73.38
CA MET A 1 10.27 -3.96 72.29
C MET A 1 10.53 -2.91 71.17
N PRO A 2 11.79 -2.59 70.84
CA PRO A 2 12.09 -1.63 69.84
C PRO A 2 11.79 -2.26 68.40
N GLN A 3 11.13 -1.53 67.60
CA GLN A 3 10.86 -1.90 66.20
C GLN A 3 12.18 -1.86 65.39
N PRO A 4 12.42 -2.82 64.46
CA PRO A 4 13.60 -2.78 63.60
C PRO A 4 13.43 -1.66 62.56
N THR A 5 14.35 -0.70 62.59
CA THR A 5 14.50 0.30 61.52
C THR A 5 15.05 -0.40 60.32
N HIS A 6 14.21 -0.61 59.26
CA HIS A 6 14.68 -1.09 57.97
C HIS A 6 15.51 0.01 57.28
N GLY A 7 16.80 0.03 57.57
CA GLY A 7 17.76 0.81 56.79
C GLY A 7 17.86 0.24 55.36
N ILE A 8 17.84 1.11 54.38
CA ILE A 8 18.05 0.75 52.95
C ILE A 8 19.44 0.09 52.87
N SER A 9 19.52 -1.10 52.30
CA SER A 9 20.79 -1.80 52.09
C SER A 9 21.77 -0.95 51.30
N THR A 10 23.04 -0.96 51.68
CA THR A 10 24.13 -0.22 51.00
C THR A 10 24.15 -0.50 49.50
N THR A 11 23.86 -1.76 49.10
CA THR A 11 23.72 -2.17 47.71
C THR A 11 22.53 -1.50 46.98
N ALA A 12 21.39 -1.36 47.67
CA ALA A 12 20.23 -0.68 47.12
C ALA A 12 20.48 0.84 46.96
N THR A 13 21.18 1.45 47.87
CA THR A 13 21.58 2.86 47.80
C THR A 13 22.54 3.12 46.63
N ILE A 14 23.56 2.25 46.44
CA ILE A 14 24.49 2.36 45.31
C ILE A 14 23.76 2.19 43.99
N ALA A 15 22.85 1.21 43.85
CA ALA A 15 22.06 1.00 42.65
C ALA A 15 21.18 2.21 42.31
N LEU A 16 20.54 2.82 43.31
CA LEU A 16 19.72 4.01 43.14
C LEU A 16 20.54 5.22 42.67
N ILE A 17 21.74 5.42 43.24
CA ILE A 17 22.65 6.49 42.81
C ILE A 17 23.11 6.29 41.37
N LEU A 18 23.43 5.04 40.99
CA LEU A 18 23.81 4.71 39.61
C LEU A 18 22.67 4.98 38.59
N ILE A 19 21.44 4.57 38.94
CA ILE A 19 20.27 4.82 38.11
C ILE A 19 20.00 6.33 37.97
N LEU A 20 20.08 7.08 39.06
CA LEU A 20 19.92 8.52 39.03
C LEU A 20 21.02 9.22 38.22
N PHE A 21 22.26 8.75 38.32
CA PHE A 21 23.36 9.29 37.52
C PHE A 21 23.15 9.05 36.03
N ILE A 22 22.75 7.85 35.63
CA ILE A 22 22.44 7.54 34.21
C ILE A 22 21.27 8.38 33.71
N ALA A 23 20.22 8.58 34.50
CA ALA A 23 19.03 9.35 34.13
C ALA A 23 19.30 10.85 34.03
N LEU A 24 20.16 11.41 34.87
CA LEU A 24 20.46 12.84 34.92
C LEU A 24 21.58 13.27 33.95
N PHE A 25 22.49 12.34 33.64
CA PHE A 25 23.66 12.62 32.79
C PHE A 25 23.84 11.57 31.68
N PRO A 26 22.88 11.42 30.76
CA PRO A 26 22.93 10.40 29.70
C PRO A 26 24.14 10.59 28.76
N ASP A 27 24.52 11.81 28.47
CA ASP A 27 25.66 12.12 27.60
C ASP A 27 27.01 11.73 28.26
N LEU A 28 27.14 11.91 29.57
CA LEU A 28 28.33 11.55 30.32
C LEU A 28 28.46 10.01 30.43
N PHE A 29 27.35 9.31 30.63
CA PHE A 29 27.31 7.85 30.58
C PHE A 29 27.74 7.32 29.24
N HIS A 30 27.20 7.88 28.11
CA HIS A 30 27.61 7.55 26.76
C HIS A 30 29.10 7.80 26.51
N LEU A 31 29.62 8.92 26.99
CA LEU A 31 31.04 9.26 26.86
C LEU A 31 31.93 8.21 27.57
N VAL A 32 31.62 7.87 28.83
CA VAL A 32 32.38 6.90 29.60
C VAL A 32 32.32 5.50 29.00
N TRP A 33 31.17 5.10 28.44
CA TRP A 33 30.99 3.79 27.81
C TRP A 33 31.65 3.66 26.44
N THR A 34 31.72 4.74 25.64
CA THR A 34 32.29 4.75 24.30
C THR A 34 33.79 5.08 24.27
N LEU A 35 34.32 5.73 25.30
CA LEU A 35 35.74 6.10 25.39
C LEU A 35 36.72 4.92 25.23
N PRO A 36 36.52 3.75 25.88
CA PRO A 36 37.45 2.62 25.71
C PRO A 36 37.44 2.05 24.28
N PHE A 37 36.34 2.14 23.55
CA PHE A 37 36.27 1.67 22.18
C PHE A 37 36.90 2.65 21.19
N SER A 38 36.90 3.94 21.46
CA SER A 38 37.56 4.94 20.63
C SER A 38 39.07 4.92 20.77
N LEU A 39 39.61 4.54 21.95
CA LEU A 39 41.04 4.38 22.20
C LEU A 39 41.59 3.06 21.65
N LEU A 40 40.75 2.05 21.41
CA LEU A 40 41.10 0.77 20.80
C LEU A 40 41.09 0.78 19.26
N ARG A 41 40.98 1.95 18.63
CA ARG A 41 41.25 2.04 17.20
C ARG A 41 42.75 1.78 16.94
N PHE A 42 43.11 0.52 16.92
CA PHE A 42 44.32 0.08 16.28
C PHE A 42 44.27 0.54 14.82
N SER A 43 45.24 1.37 14.42
CA SER A 43 45.47 1.65 13.01
C SER A 43 45.88 0.32 12.36
N TYR A 44 44.89 -0.42 11.88
CA TYR A 44 45.20 -1.51 10.95
C TYR A 44 45.81 -0.85 9.70
N PRO A 45 47.03 -1.24 9.27
CA PRO A 45 47.49 -0.86 7.95
C PRO A 45 46.43 -1.33 6.98
N SER A 46 45.92 -0.42 6.17
CA SER A 46 44.95 -0.75 5.12
C SER A 46 45.53 -1.92 4.31
N PRO A 47 44.79 -3.02 4.12
CA PRO A 47 45.24 -4.07 3.22
C PRO A 47 45.56 -3.44 1.86
N PRO A 48 46.60 -3.92 1.13
CA PRO A 48 46.87 -3.42 -0.21
C PRO A 48 45.57 -3.49 -0.99
N GLN A 49 45.14 -2.35 -1.54
CA GLN A 49 43.95 -2.34 -2.38
C GLN A 49 44.21 -3.30 -3.54
N PRO A 50 43.38 -4.32 -3.72
CA PRO A 50 43.45 -5.10 -4.93
C PRO A 50 43.30 -4.13 -6.11
N ASP A 51 44.19 -4.26 -7.12
CA ASP A 51 44.06 -3.49 -8.35
C ASP A 51 42.62 -3.56 -8.80
N CYS A 52 41.92 -2.42 -8.74
CA CYS A 52 40.55 -2.36 -9.19
C CYS A 52 40.50 -2.84 -10.63
N PRO A 53 39.74 -3.88 -10.96
CA PRO A 53 39.50 -4.21 -12.35
C PRO A 53 38.95 -2.95 -13.05
N PRO A 54 39.26 -2.77 -14.36
CA PRO A 54 38.82 -1.58 -15.08
C PRO A 54 37.34 -1.32 -14.80
N THR A 55 37.06 -0.09 -14.42
CA THR A 55 35.71 0.37 -14.04
C THR A 55 34.69 -0.21 -15.02
N PRO A 56 33.67 -0.98 -14.56
CA PRO A 56 32.67 -1.50 -15.47
C PRO A 56 32.12 -0.32 -16.27
N ILE A 57 32.04 -0.47 -17.60
CA ILE A 57 31.37 0.50 -18.46
C ILE A 57 30.07 0.84 -17.79
N GLN A 58 29.92 2.06 -17.28
CA GLN A 58 28.67 2.50 -16.65
C GLN A 58 27.58 2.36 -17.72
N GLN A 59 26.78 1.32 -17.57
CA GLN A 59 25.53 1.26 -18.33
C GLN A 59 24.79 2.56 -18.02
N PRO A 60 24.28 3.27 -19.03
CA PRO A 60 23.52 4.50 -18.79
C PRO A 60 22.48 4.20 -17.73
N ALA A 61 22.47 5.01 -16.67
CA ALA A 61 21.55 4.82 -15.56
C ALA A 61 20.13 4.73 -16.13
N ALA A 62 19.46 3.63 -15.84
CA ALA A 62 18.09 3.41 -16.31
C ALA A 62 17.22 4.61 -15.89
N THR A 63 16.70 5.35 -16.86
CA THR A 63 15.98 6.59 -16.57
C THR A 63 14.55 6.24 -16.19
N MET A 64 14.22 6.43 -14.92
CA MET A 64 12.82 6.31 -14.46
C MET A 64 11.96 7.33 -15.18
N SER A 65 10.86 6.88 -15.73
CA SER A 65 9.91 7.73 -16.44
C SER A 65 8.50 7.61 -15.86
N TRP A 66 7.74 8.69 -16.02
CA TRP A 66 6.36 8.78 -15.62
C TRP A 66 5.49 8.99 -16.83
N PHE A 67 4.31 8.36 -16.83
CA PHE A 67 3.26 8.60 -17.81
C PHE A 67 1.91 8.58 -17.12
N GLN A 68 1.03 9.52 -17.45
CA GLN A 68 -0.31 9.57 -16.86
C GLN A 68 -1.33 9.87 -17.93
N LYS A 69 -2.47 9.17 -17.86
CA LYS A 69 -3.57 9.33 -18.79
C LYS A 69 -4.90 9.05 -18.10
N GLN A 70 -5.91 9.84 -18.42
CA GLN A 70 -7.27 9.59 -18.00
C GLN A 70 -8.06 8.94 -19.12
N PHE A 71 -8.87 7.95 -18.79
CA PHE A 71 -9.87 7.37 -19.70
C PHE A 71 -11.18 7.11 -18.96
N THR A 72 -12.26 6.90 -19.73
CA THR A 72 -13.60 6.70 -19.20
C THR A 72 -14.08 5.29 -19.50
N LEU A 73 -14.59 4.60 -18.49
CA LEU A 73 -15.25 3.32 -18.64
C LEU A 73 -16.66 3.51 -19.21
N PRO A 74 -17.17 2.57 -20.04
CA PRO A 74 -18.56 2.56 -20.43
C PRO A 74 -19.51 2.57 -19.24
N ALA A 75 -20.68 3.16 -19.41
CA ALA A 75 -21.68 3.22 -18.34
C ALA A 75 -22.12 1.82 -17.90
N LYS A 76 -22.01 1.55 -16.61
CA LYS A 76 -22.39 0.30 -15.96
C LYS A 76 -23.31 0.59 -14.77
N ALA A 77 -24.23 -0.34 -14.52
CA ALA A 77 -25.02 -0.39 -13.28
C ALA A 77 -24.30 -1.29 -12.25
N ARG A 78 -24.94 -1.50 -11.10
CA ARG A 78 -24.46 -2.40 -10.06
C ARG A 78 -23.94 -3.72 -10.63
N GLY A 79 -22.72 -4.09 -10.24
CA GLY A 79 -22.07 -5.34 -10.66
C GLY A 79 -20.55 -5.27 -10.60
N SER A 80 -19.93 -6.43 -10.75
CA SER A 80 -18.47 -6.59 -10.85
C SER A 80 -18.09 -6.92 -12.29
N TYR A 81 -17.20 -6.14 -12.89
CA TYR A 81 -16.88 -6.19 -14.31
C TYR A 81 -15.40 -6.44 -14.54
N LEU A 82 -15.05 -7.41 -15.36
CA LEU A 82 -13.68 -7.60 -15.84
C LEU A 82 -13.35 -6.51 -16.86
N ILE A 83 -12.31 -5.71 -16.59
CA ILE A 83 -11.93 -4.57 -17.44
C ILE A 83 -10.50 -4.64 -17.94
N THR A 84 -9.81 -5.77 -17.81
CA THR A 84 -8.40 -5.92 -18.20
C THR A 84 -8.15 -5.47 -19.65
N ASP A 85 -8.94 -5.97 -20.60
CA ASP A 85 -8.79 -5.65 -22.02
C ASP A 85 -9.05 -4.17 -22.31
N GLN A 86 -10.01 -3.57 -21.60
CA GLN A 86 -10.32 -2.14 -21.72
C GLN A 86 -9.13 -1.29 -21.25
N VAL A 87 -8.50 -1.68 -20.14
CA VAL A 87 -7.30 -1.01 -19.59
C VAL A 87 -6.14 -1.15 -20.56
N VAL A 88 -5.84 -2.36 -21.04
CA VAL A 88 -4.73 -2.59 -21.99
C VAL A 88 -4.94 -1.84 -23.30
N THR A 89 -6.18 -1.77 -23.78
CA THR A 89 -6.53 -0.99 -24.98
C THR A 89 -6.39 0.51 -24.76
N ALA A 90 -6.80 1.01 -23.59
CA ALA A 90 -6.70 2.42 -23.24
C ALA A 90 -5.26 2.87 -22.96
N MET A 91 -4.37 1.92 -22.57
CA MET A 91 -2.99 2.18 -22.11
C MET A 91 -1.95 1.42 -22.97
N PRO A 92 -1.89 1.67 -24.31
CA PRO A 92 -0.89 1.02 -25.17
C PRO A 92 0.56 1.37 -24.77
N GLU A 93 0.76 2.44 -24.01
CA GLU A 93 2.04 2.90 -23.50
C GLU A 93 2.73 1.87 -22.59
N ILE A 94 1.99 0.93 -21.99
CA ILE A 94 2.52 -0.18 -21.18
C ILE A 94 3.61 -0.92 -21.95
N ARG A 95 3.44 -1.09 -23.26
CA ARG A 95 4.39 -1.82 -24.14
C ARG A 95 5.78 -1.19 -24.19
N GLY A 96 5.90 0.09 -23.87
CA GLY A 96 7.17 0.82 -23.86
C GLY A 96 7.96 0.72 -22.54
N TYR A 97 7.50 -0.08 -21.58
CA TYR A 97 8.15 -0.22 -20.28
C TYR A 97 8.71 -1.64 -20.09
N LYS A 98 10.00 -1.72 -19.78
CA LYS A 98 10.67 -2.97 -19.44
C LYS A 98 10.24 -3.47 -18.07
N VAL A 99 10.26 -2.57 -17.09
CA VAL A 99 9.83 -2.81 -15.71
C VAL A 99 9.13 -1.57 -15.17
N GLY A 100 8.08 -1.75 -14.38
CA GLY A 100 7.36 -0.62 -13.80
C GLY A 100 6.13 -1.02 -13.01
N LEU A 101 5.34 -0.01 -12.67
CA LEU A 101 4.07 -0.13 -11.98
C LEU A 101 3.02 0.65 -12.77
N LEU A 102 1.88 0.01 -13.05
CA LEU A 102 0.65 0.66 -13.46
C LEU A 102 -0.21 0.86 -12.22
N ASN A 103 -0.48 2.09 -11.86
CA ASN A 103 -1.51 2.43 -10.88
C ASN A 103 -2.77 2.88 -11.63
N LEU A 104 -3.90 2.30 -11.25
CA LEU A 104 -5.23 2.72 -11.69
C LEU A 104 -5.97 3.31 -10.50
N PHE A 105 -6.56 4.47 -10.68
CA PHE A 105 -7.35 5.17 -9.66
C PHE A 105 -8.70 5.58 -10.25
N VAL A 106 -9.80 5.03 -9.70
CA VAL A 106 -11.14 5.45 -10.09
C VAL A 106 -11.53 6.72 -9.33
N GLN A 107 -11.92 7.76 -10.10
CA GLN A 107 -12.18 9.09 -9.56
C GLN A 107 -13.65 9.21 -9.10
N HIS A 108 -14.06 8.33 -8.17
CA HIS A 108 -15.42 8.34 -7.61
C HIS A 108 -15.50 7.62 -6.25
N THR A 109 -16.54 7.92 -5.48
CA THR A 109 -16.76 7.42 -4.11
C THR A 109 -17.81 6.32 -4.01
N SER A 110 -18.41 5.87 -5.13
CA SER A 110 -19.47 4.85 -5.14
C SER A 110 -19.14 3.66 -6.04
N CYS A 111 -17.87 3.45 -6.33
CA CYS A 111 -17.35 2.33 -7.10
C CYS A 111 -15.91 2.02 -6.64
N ALA A 112 -15.37 0.89 -7.08
CA ALA A 112 -14.05 0.45 -6.65
C ALA A 112 -13.27 -0.26 -7.77
N LEU A 113 -11.96 -0.46 -7.53
CA LEU A 113 -11.09 -1.30 -8.35
C LEU A 113 -10.51 -2.43 -7.51
N SER A 114 -10.35 -3.61 -8.11
CA SER A 114 -9.74 -4.77 -7.46
C SER A 114 -8.99 -5.64 -8.47
N LEU A 115 -8.23 -6.59 -7.97
CA LEU A 115 -7.66 -7.70 -8.74
C LEU A 115 -8.26 -9.00 -8.22
N ASN A 116 -8.92 -9.75 -9.09
CA ASN A 116 -9.50 -11.03 -8.73
C ASN A 116 -9.65 -11.92 -9.97
N GLU A 117 -10.35 -13.04 -9.86
CA GLU A 117 -10.46 -14.06 -10.88
C GLU A 117 -11.01 -13.50 -12.20
N ASN A 118 -10.37 -13.93 -13.31
CA ASN A 118 -10.70 -13.48 -14.66
C ASN A 118 -11.49 -14.49 -15.49
N TRP A 119 -11.83 -15.65 -14.92
CA TRP A 119 -12.44 -16.77 -15.66
C TRP A 119 -13.94 -16.90 -15.40
N ASP A 120 -14.31 -17.35 -14.20
CA ASP A 120 -15.70 -17.65 -13.88
C ASP A 120 -16.53 -16.38 -13.65
N SER A 121 -17.69 -16.27 -14.34
CA SER A 121 -18.62 -15.15 -14.15
C SER A 121 -19.30 -15.21 -12.80
N ASP A 122 -19.54 -16.41 -12.27
CA ASP A 122 -20.25 -16.59 -11.01
C ASP A 122 -19.48 -15.98 -9.83
N VAL A 123 -18.13 -15.99 -9.86
CA VAL A 123 -17.30 -15.31 -8.88
C VAL A 123 -17.61 -13.79 -8.84
N ARG A 124 -17.89 -13.18 -9.98
CA ARG A 124 -18.23 -11.75 -10.05
C ARG A 124 -19.65 -11.46 -9.56
N GLU A 125 -20.58 -12.34 -9.83
CA GLU A 125 -21.96 -12.23 -9.35
C GLU A 125 -22.02 -12.45 -7.84
N ASP A 126 -21.42 -13.53 -7.34
CA ASP A 126 -21.31 -13.84 -5.93
C ASP A 126 -20.62 -12.73 -5.12
N MET A 127 -19.57 -12.11 -5.69
CA MET A 127 -18.90 -10.98 -5.05
C MET A 127 -19.84 -9.79 -4.90
N SER A 128 -20.59 -9.45 -5.94
CA SER A 128 -21.56 -8.36 -5.89
C SER A 128 -22.66 -8.63 -4.85
N ASP A 129 -23.16 -9.85 -4.82
CA ASP A 129 -24.21 -10.26 -3.87
C ASP A 129 -23.70 -10.34 -2.42
N ALA A 130 -22.46 -10.78 -2.24
CA ALA A 130 -21.81 -10.79 -0.93
C ALA A 130 -21.62 -9.36 -0.39
N LEU A 131 -21.22 -8.43 -1.24
CA LEU A 131 -21.07 -7.02 -0.86
C LEU A 131 -22.41 -6.36 -0.52
N ASP A 132 -23.49 -6.74 -1.20
CA ASP A 132 -24.82 -6.27 -0.84
C ASP A 132 -25.29 -6.82 0.51
N ARG A 133 -24.89 -8.03 0.88
CA ARG A 133 -25.15 -8.56 2.23
C ARG A 133 -24.31 -7.88 3.31
N ILE A 134 -23.09 -7.43 2.98
CA ILE A 134 -22.21 -6.70 3.92
C ILE A 134 -22.73 -5.29 4.17
N ALA A 135 -23.17 -4.60 3.13
CA ALA A 135 -23.72 -3.25 3.20
C ALA A 135 -25.06 -3.20 2.42
N PRO A 136 -26.15 -3.70 3.01
CA PRO A 136 -27.46 -3.73 2.38
C PRO A 136 -28.05 -2.31 2.26
N ALA A 137 -28.89 -2.09 1.26
CA ALA A 137 -29.58 -0.81 1.07
C ALA A 137 -30.67 -0.57 2.13
N GLU A 138 -31.31 -1.64 2.58
CA GLU A 138 -32.41 -1.59 3.53
C GLU A 138 -32.27 -2.72 4.55
N GLY A 139 -32.85 -2.57 5.71
CA GLY A 139 -32.94 -3.62 6.72
C GLY A 139 -33.91 -4.74 6.33
N PRO A 140 -33.97 -5.84 7.09
CA PRO A 140 -34.74 -7.03 6.75
C PRO A 140 -36.25 -6.79 6.58
N LYS A 141 -36.79 -5.67 7.08
CA LYS A 141 -38.20 -5.27 6.96
C LYS A 141 -38.38 -4.05 6.07
N GLY A 142 -37.37 -3.66 5.27
CA GLY A 142 -37.41 -2.45 4.44
C GLY A 142 -37.18 -1.14 5.20
N GLU A 143 -36.67 -1.23 6.44
CA GLU A 143 -36.35 -0.03 7.22
C GLU A 143 -35.10 0.66 6.71
N ALA A 144 -35.08 1.99 6.79
CA ALA A 144 -33.89 2.79 6.46
C ALA A 144 -32.77 2.53 7.46
N LEU A 145 -31.58 2.14 6.95
CA LEU A 145 -30.41 1.84 7.76
C LEU A 145 -29.47 3.03 7.91
N TYR A 146 -29.54 3.99 7.00
CA TYR A 146 -28.53 5.05 6.88
C TYR A 146 -29.19 6.44 6.95
N ARG A 147 -28.40 7.44 7.37
CA ARG A 147 -28.79 8.85 7.39
C ARG A 147 -28.55 9.53 6.04
N HIS A 148 -27.63 9.00 5.24
CA HIS A 148 -27.27 9.51 3.93
C HIS A 148 -28.09 8.79 2.87
N ASP A 149 -29.16 9.42 2.40
CA ASP A 149 -30.18 8.83 1.53
C ASP A 149 -30.67 9.76 0.40
N ALA A 150 -30.11 10.98 0.32
CA ALA A 150 -30.58 12.02 -0.61
C ALA A 150 -30.51 11.60 -2.09
N GLU A 151 -29.55 10.74 -2.45
CA GLU A 151 -29.39 10.20 -3.82
C GLU A 151 -29.97 8.80 -4.00
N GLY A 152 -30.74 8.32 -3.02
CA GLY A 152 -31.41 7.02 -3.03
C GLY A 152 -30.86 6.03 -1.99
N PRO A 153 -31.55 4.90 -1.78
CA PRO A 153 -31.21 3.94 -0.71
C PRO A 153 -29.90 3.19 -0.98
N ASP A 154 -29.44 3.16 -2.23
CA ASP A 154 -28.19 2.50 -2.64
C ASP A 154 -26.93 3.38 -2.47
N ASP A 155 -27.08 4.66 -2.10
CA ASP A 155 -25.98 5.61 -2.09
C ASP A 155 -25.00 5.36 -0.93
N MET A 156 -25.48 5.35 0.31
CA MET A 156 -24.59 5.07 1.45
C MET A 156 -23.97 3.66 1.41
N PRO A 157 -24.71 2.59 1.06
CA PRO A 157 -24.12 1.28 0.80
C PRO A 157 -22.99 1.31 -0.25
N ALA A 158 -23.15 2.10 -1.31
CA ALA A 158 -22.12 2.25 -2.33
C ALA A 158 -20.84 2.92 -1.77
N HIS A 159 -20.99 3.95 -0.93
CA HIS A 159 -19.85 4.57 -0.25
C HIS A 159 -19.12 3.59 0.69
N ILE A 160 -19.86 2.79 1.45
CA ILE A 160 -19.29 1.78 2.36
C ILE A 160 -18.49 0.75 1.56
N LYS A 161 -19.08 0.17 0.50
CA LYS A 161 -18.42 -0.82 -0.35
C LYS A 161 -17.18 -0.26 -1.03
N SER A 162 -17.26 0.99 -1.53
CA SER A 162 -16.13 1.69 -2.12
C SER A 162 -14.97 1.87 -1.13
N ALA A 163 -15.27 2.26 0.10
CA ALA A 163 -14.26 2.42 1.15
C ALA A 163 -13.64 1.09 1.58
N LEU A 164 -14.41 0.00 1.61
CA LEU A 164 -13.93 -1.34 1.99
C LEU A 164 -12.99 -1.95 0.94
N ILE A 165 -13.28 -1.78 -0.34
CA ILE A 165 -12.48 -2.36 -1.43
C ILE A 165 -11.36 -1.43 -1.86
N GLY A 166 -11.64 -0.14 -1.98
CA GLY A 166 -10.67 0.87 -2.38
C GLY A 166 -10.84 1.36 -3.81
N ALA A 167 -10.36 2.58 -4.04
CA ALA A 167 -10.46 3.27 -5.32
C ALA A 167 -9.26 2.99 -6.25
N SER A 168 -8.28 2.19 -5.84
CA SER A 168 -7.00 2.07 -6.55
C SER A 168 -6.47 0.64 -6.52
N VAL A 169 -5.85 0.25 -7.65
CA VAL A 169 -5.02 -0.96 -7.72
C VAL A 169 -3.69 -0.64 -8.37
N THR A 170 -2.63 -1.33 -7.94
CA THR A 170 -1.30 -1.22 -8.55
C THR A 170 -0.86 -2.58 -9.07
N ILE A 171 -0.43 -2.61 -10.32
CA ILE A 171 -0.08 -3.83 -11.05
C ILE A 171 1.34 -3.69 -11.58
N PRO A 172 2.24 -4.66 -11.34
CA PRO A 172 3.57 -4.65 -11.93
C PRO A 172 3.51 -4.73 -13.46
N ILE A 173 4.44 -4.03 -14.12
CA ILE A 173 4.72 -4.16 -15.54
C ILE A 173 6.04 -4.91 -15.70
N LYS A 174 6.05 -5.91 -16.58
CA LYS A 174 7.23 -6.66 -16.96
C LYS A 174 7.23 -6.87 -18.47
N ASP A 175 8.32 -6.46 -19.12
CA ASP A 175 8.55 -6.64 -20.55
C ASP A 175 7.34 -6.23 -21.42
N GLY A 176 6.82 -5.03 -21.17
CA GLY A 176 5.70 -4.45 -21.93
C GLY A 176 4.33 -5.04 -21.65
N LYS A 177 4.16 -5.83 -20.59
CA LYS A 177 2.91 -6.49 -20.20
C LYS A 177 2.59 -6.32 -18.74
N LEU A 178 1.31 -6.40 -18.38
CA LEU A 178 0.89 -6.51 -16.98
C LEU A 178 1.34 -7.88 -16.42
N ALA A 179 2.06 -7.86 -15.30
CA ALA A 179 2.58 -9.06 -14.65
C ALA A 179 1.56 -9.61 -13.63
N THR A 180 0.34 -9.91 -14.12
CA THR A 180 -0.70 -10.56 -13.34
C THR A 180 -0.52 -12.07 -13.34
N GLY A 181 -1.02 -12.74 -12.30
CA GLY A 181 -1.15 -14.20 -12.30
C GLY A 181 -2.16 -14.67 -13.35
N THR A 182 -2.12 -15.95 -13.72
CA THR A 182 -2.96 -16.57 -14.76
C THR A 182 -4.45 -16.32 -14.54
N TRP A 183 -4.89 -16.40 -13.29
CA TRP A 183 -6.29 -16.23 -12.90
C TRP A 183 -6.63 -14.80 -12.44
N GLN A 184 -5.71 -13.85 -12.54
CA GLN A 184 -5.95 -12.47 -12.14
C GLN A 184 -6.40 -11.60 -13.31
N GLY A 185 -7.43 -10.82 -13.07
CA GLY A 185 -7.87 -9.74 -13.95
C GLY A 185 -8.20 -8.49 -13.17
N ILE A 186 -8.24 -7.38 -13.86
CA ILE A 186 -8.61 -6.09 -13.30
C ILE A 186 -10.11 -6.02 -13.23
N TRP A 187 -10.63 -5.80 -12.02
CA TRP A 187 -12.05 -5.65 -11.76
C TRP A 187 -12.43 -4.20 -11.52
N TYR A 188 -13.51 -3.79 -12.13
CA TYR A 188 -14.26 -2.59 -11.80
C TYR A 188 -15.57 -3.01 -11.13
N LEU A 189 -15.84 -2.48 -9.94
CA LEU A 189 -17.05 -2.75 -9.17
C LEU A 189 -17.90 -1.48 -9.13
N GLU A 190 -19.09 -1.52 -9.72
CA GLU A 190 -20.08 -0.45 -9.63
C GLU A 190 -21.12 -0.82 -8.57
N PHE A 191 -21.41 0.10 -7.66
CA PHE A 191 -22.31 -0.16 -6.54
C PHE A 191 -23.66 0.56 -6.64
N ARG A 192 -23.81 1.49 -7.61
CA ARG A 192 -25.07 2.19 -7.85
C ARG A 192 -25.99 1.36 -8.76
N ALA A 193 -27.29 1.33 -8.43
CA ALA A 193 -28.32 0.62 -9.21
C ALA A 193 -28.45 1.18 -10.63
N SER A 194 -28.36 2.49 -10.81
CA SER A 194 -28.42 3.15 -12.11
C SER A 194 -27.07 3.13 -12.84
N LYS A 195 -27.11 3.25 -14.16
CA LYS A 195 -25.90 3.23 -14.99
C LYS A 195 -25.11 4.53 -14.85
N HIS A 196 -23.82 4.40 -14.53
CA HIS A 196 -22.89 5.51 -14.43
C HIS A 196 -21.63 5.29 -15.27
N GLN A 197 -21.11 6.36 -15.86
CA GLN A 197 -19.77 6.37 -16.44
C GLN A 197 -18.77 6.76 -15.36
N ARG A 198 -17.62 6.07 -15.33
CA ARG A 198 -16.56 6.35 -14.36
C ARG A 198 -15.25 6.65 -15.06
N ARG A 199 -14.54 7.64 -14.53
CA ARG A 199 -13.21 8.03 -15.02
C ARG A 199 -12.14 7.31 -14.22
N ILE A 200 -11.12 6.82 -14.92
CA ILE A 200 -9.95 6.21 -14.35
C ILE A 200 -8.74 7.08 -14.71
N MET A 201 -7.96 7.44 -13.70
CA MET A 201 -6.63 7.96 -13.86
C MET A 201 -5.64 6.80 -13.82
N ALA A 202 -4.93 6.59 -14.92
CA ALA A 202 -3.89 5.58 -15.02
C ALA A 202 -2.52 6.24 -14.98
N THR A 203 -1.65 5.77 -14.11
CA THR A 203 -0.28 6.27 -13.97
C THR A 203 0.71 5.13 -14.12
N ILE A 204 1.68 5.27 -15.01
CA ILE A 204 2.82 4.36 -15.13
C ILE A 204 4.05 5.04 -14.56
N GLN A 205 4.76 4.33 -13.70
CA GLN A 205 6.10 4.67 -13.24
C GLN A 205 7.02 3.49 -13.55
N GLY A 206 8.14 3.72 -14.24
CA GLY A 206 9.02 2.62 -14.58
C GLY A 206 10.17 2.99 -15.49
N GLU A 207 10.98 1.97 -15.80
CA GLU A 207 12.07 2.01 -16.75
C GLU A 207 11.54 1.69 -18.15
N LYS A 208 11.89 2.53 -19.13
CA LYS A 208 11.56 2.29 -20.54
C LYS A 208 12.34 1.09 -21.09
N ALA A 209 11.74 0.41 -22.11
CA ALA A 209 12.39 -0.66 -22.87
C ALA A 209 13.46 -0.11 -23.80
#